data_c0d15c3c8bcb3b37abcd366dddbc5d26
#
_entry.id   c0d15c3c8bcb3b37abcd366dddbc5d26
#
_cell.length_a   1.000
_cell.length_b   1.000
_cell.length_c   1.000
_cell.angle_alpha   90.00
_cell.angle_beta   90.00
_cell.angle_gamma   90.00
#
_symmetry.space_group_name_H-M   'P 1'
#
loop_
_entity.id
_entity.type
_entity.pdbx_description
1 polymer ?
#
loop_
_entity_poly.entity_id
_entity_poly.type
_entity_poly.pdbx_seq_one_letter_code
_entity_poly.pdbx_strand_id
1 'polypeptide(L)'
;MASINYRTPGVYVEEVPSGARPIQAVGTRTAGFIGKAPRKELNPKTAVPVNNWTEFKRKFAGPTAAELKALEDAQVDLAAKRRQKAAQTEIDAALTAVETARKAVNAEHTNTDLSHAVYGFFLNGGSRCYVVNIQDDTTIDDGLKELAKIDEIAIVAAPGFATKAAYIALRDHCDSLKDRVGILDGPKTLGDNEIMQLSGETVTSAAWEMPNPSENGQLTLYTPWLTVSNPDAGGNPPTINVPPSGHVAGIWARTDATRGVHKAPANEAVRGAIGLERQITHEEQGGINANGVNCIRNFTRDGILVWGARTLTKEPAFRYLNVRRLFNMIEESIAEGTRWIVFEPNDRPLWQAIRRDLTAFLMGYWRDGALMGSTPEEAFFVRCDEETNPIESINEGRVVIEVGLAPVKPAEFVIFRISQYEAGTDVEISGG
;
A
#
# COMPACT_ATOMS: atom_id res chain seq x y z
N MET A 1 37.64 -10.59 -31.79
CA MET A 1 37.19 -9.28 -32.34
C MET A 1 37.93 -9.09 -33.67
N ALA A 2 37.20 -8.91 -34.78
CA ALA A 2 37.80 -8.58 -36.06
C ALA A 2 38.31 -7.15 -36.00
N SER A 3 39.60 -6.92 -36.24
CA SER A 3 40.19 -5.59 -36.29
C SER A 3 39.65 -4.84 -37.51
N ILE A 4 38.82 -3.83 -37.26
CA ILE A 4 38.39 -2.91 -38.30
C ILE A 4 39.58 -2.08 -38.73
N ASN A 5 40.00 -2.22 -39.99
CA ASN A 5 41.16 -1.55 -40.52
C ASN A 5 40.73 -0.23 -41.17
N TYR A 6 40.83 0.89 -40.44
CA TYR A 6 40.53 2.24 -40.92
C TYR A 6 41.55 2.65 -41.98
N ARG A 7 41.13 2.84 -43.24
CA ARG A 7 42.04 3.15 -44.39
C ARG A 7 41.91 4.57 -44.93
N THR A 8 40.89 5.32 -44.51
CA THR A 8 40.68 6.70 -44.98
C THR A 8 40.50 7.64 -43.80
N PRO A 9 41.00 8.90 -43.88
CA PRO A 9 40.68 9.92 -42.86
C PRO A 9 39.19 10.19 -42.84
N GLY A 10 38.57 10.03 -41.64
CA GLY A 10 37.11 10.25 -41.46
C GLY A 10 36.73 10.08 -40.02
N VAL A 11 35.47 10.43 -39.69
CA VAL A 11 34.86 10.13 -38.39
C VAL A 11 34.20 8.77 -38.47
N TYR A 12 34.62 7.85 -37.63
CA TYR A 12 34.08 6.52 -37.54
C TYR A 12 33.28 6.40 -36.25
N VAL A 13 32.03 5.97 -36.36
CA VAL A 13 31.17 5.71 -35.22
C VAL A 13 31.09 4.19 -35.04
N GLU A 14 31.63 3.71 -33.95
CA GLU A 14 31.46 2.31 -33.54
C GLU A 14 30.44 2.21 -32.43
N GLU A 15 29.45 1.34 -32.62
CA GLU A 15 28.57 0.94 -31.55
C GLU A 15 29.30 -0.09 -30.66
N VAL A 16 29.82 0.40 -29.54
CA VAL A 16 30.37 -0.47 -28.50
C VAL A 16 29.21 -0.80 -27.56
N PRO A 17 28.87 -2.09 -27.34
CA PRO A 17 27.84 -2.44 -26.38
C PRO A 17 28.25 -1.88 -25.00
N SER A 18 27.43 -0.97 -24.49
CA SER A 18 27.62 -0.38 -23.16
C SER A 18 27.54 -1.51 -22.15
N GLY A 19 28.61 -1.71 -21.37
CA GLY A 19 28.60 -2.65 -20.25
C GLY A 19 27.74 -2.20 -19.07
N ALA A 20 27.02 -1.09 -19.22
CA ALA A 20 26.09 -0.59 -18.21
C ALA A 20 24.81 -1.42 -18.19
N ARG A 21 24.44 -1.91 -17.03
CA ARG A 21 23.16 -2.59 -16.77
C ARG A 21 22.32 -1.69 -15.86
N PRO A 22 21.49 -0.78 -16.44
CA PRO A 22 20.74 0.20 -15.64
C PRO A 22 19.79 -0.51 -14.68
N ILE A 23 19.84 -0.15 -13.41
CA ILE A 23 18.89 -0.60 -12.39
C ILE A 23 17.57 0.12 -12.65
N GLN A 24 16.50 -0.65 -12.74
CA GLN A 24 15.14 -0.12 -12.88
C GLN A 24 14.46 -0.10 -11.51
N ALA A 25 13.69 0.95 -11.25
CA ALA A 25 12.89 1.04 -10.03
C ALA A 25 11.76 0.02 -10.03
N VAL A 26 11.61 -0.69 -8.92
CA VAL A 26 10.44 -1.56 -8.69
C VAL A 26 9.18 -0.73 -8.45
N GLY A 27 8.01 -1.34 -8.67
CA GLY A 27 6.72 -0.71 -8.47
C GLY A 27 6.39 -0.56 -6.98
N THR A 28 5.89 0.61 -6.57
CA THR A 28 5.51 0.88 -5.17
C THR A 28 4.00 0.91 -4.94
N ARG A 29 3.18 0.68 -5.98
CA ARG A 29 1.74 0.98 -6.00
C ARG A 29 0.83 -0.23 -5.96
N THR A 30 1.37 -1.44 -6.05
CA THR A 30 0.60 -2.68 -5.99
C THR A 30 0.24 -3.02 -4.56
N ALA A 31 -1.05 -3.23 -4.28
CA ALA A 31 -1.55 -3.57 -2.96
C ALA A 31 -1.97 -5.04 -2.86
N GLY A 32 -1.78 -5.66 -1.69
CA GLY A 32 -2.34 -6.94 -1.31
C GLY A 32 -3.42 -6.75 -0.24
N PHE A 33 -4.63 -7.22 -0.52
CA PHE A 33 -5.74 -7.17 0.42
C PHE A 33 -6.17 -8.57 0.86
N ILE A 34 -6.33 -8.76 2.17
CA ILE A 34 -6.80 -10.01 2.76
C ILE A 34 -8.10 -9.73 3.49
N GLY A 35 -9.14 -10.51 3.23
CA GLY A 35 -10.41 -10.28 3.91
C GLY A 35 -11.53 -11.22 3.48
N LYS A 36 -12.71 -10.99 4.05
CA LYS A 36 -13.92 -11.74 3.71
C LYS A 36 -14.53 -11.17 2.43
N ALA A 37 -14.43 -11.95 1.35
CA ALA A 37 -15.11 -11.56 0.11
C ALA A 37 -16.64 -11.71 0.26
N PRO A 38 -17.43 -11.01 -0.57
CA PRO A 38 -18.88 -11.14 -0.60
C PRO A 38 -19.37 -12.57 -0.82
N ARG A 39 -18.63 -13.32 -1.63
CA ARG A 39 -18.89 -14.74 -1.89
C ARG A 39 -17.71 -15.57 -1.42
N LYS A 40 -17.91 -16.29 -0.30
CA LYS A 40 -16.86 -17.11 0.32
C LYS A 40 -16.36 -18.25 -0.56
N GLU A 41 -17.21 -18.71 -1.51
CA GLU A 41 -16.93 -19.83 -2.42
C GLU A 41 -16.04 -19.42 -3.59
N LEU A 42 -15.92 -18.11 -3.87
CA LEU A 42 -15.16 -17.61 -5.02
C LEU A 42 -13.71 -17.36 -4.63
N ASN A 43 -12.79 -18.03 -5.32
CA ASN A 43 -11.35 -17.90 -5.14
C ASN A 43 -10.87 -17.95 -3.68
N PRO A 44 -11.27 -18.98 -2.89
CA PRO A 44 -10.88 -19.08 -1.49
C PRO A 44 -9.37 -19.29 -1.36
N LYS A 45 -8.75 -18.58 -0.42
CA LYS A 45 -7.33 -18.73 -0.03
C LYS A 45 -6.34 -18.69 -1.20
N THR A 46 -6.62 -17.94 -2.25
CA THR A 46 -5.74 -17.77 -3.41
C THR A 46 -5.55 -16.30 -3.67
N ALA A 47 -4.31 -15.87 -3.91
CA ALA A 47 -4.02 -14.49 -4.30
C ALA A 47 -4.41 -14.26 -5.76
N VAL A 48 -5.42 -13.47 -6.00
CA VAL A 48 -5.97 -13.21 -7.33
C VAL A 48 -5.72 -11.75 -7.73
N PRO A 49 -5.06 -11.49 -8.86
CA PRO A 49 -4.85 -10.13 -9.34
C PRO A 49 -6.17 -9.49 -9.79
N VAL A 50 -6.33 -8.22 -9.46
CA VAL A 50 -7.49 -7.39 -9.79
C VAL A 50 -7.00 -6.03 -10.28
N ASN A 51 -7.44 -5.60 -11.45
CA ASN A 51 -6.98 -4.36 -12.08
C ASN A 51 -8.03 -3.25 -12.09
N ASN A 52 -9.26 -3.56 -11.70
CA ASN A 52 -10.36 -2.59 -11.57
C ASN A 52 -11.52 -3.16 -10.76
N TRP A 53 -12.43 -2.28 -10.35
CA TRP A 53 -13.60 -2.64 -9.55
C TRP A 53 -14.54 -3.65 -10.24
N THR A 54 -14.73 -3.54 -11.56
CA THR A 54 -15.58 -4.47 -12.33
C THR A 54 -15.00 -5.88 -12.30
N GLU A 55 -13.68 -6.00 -12.39
CA GLU A 55 -12.98 -7.28 -12.29
C GLU A 55 -13.11 -7.89 -10.89
N PHE A 56 -13.03 -7.06 -9.82
CA PHE A 56 -13.30 -7.52 -8.46
C PHE A 56 -14.71 -8.09 -8.33
N LYS A 57 -15.73 -7.35 -8.78
CA LYS A 57 -17.12 -7.82 -8.73
C LYS A 57 -17.27 -9.18 -9.43
N ARG A 58 -16.70 -9.32 -10.61
CA ARG A 58 -16.74 -10.59 -11.35
C ARG A 58 -16.08 -11.75 -10.61
N LYS A 59 -14.93 -11.52 -9.97
CA LYS A 59 -14.12 -12.57 -9.33
C LYS A 59 -14.57 -12.92 -7.91
N PHE A 60 -15.18 -11.99 -7.17
CA PHE A 60 -15.44 -12.14 -5.75
C PHE A 60 -16.88 -11.86 -5.32
N ALA A 61 -17.69 -11.24 -6.17
CA ALA A 61 -19.08 -10.86 -5.88
C ALA A 61 -20.09 -11.38 -6.91
N GLY A 62 -19.61 -12.01 -7.98
CA GLY A 62 -20.46 -12.55 -9.05
C GLY A 62 -21.27 -13.75 -8.61
N PRO A 63 -22.20 -14.22 -9.48
CA PRO A 63 -23.00 -15.40 -9.18
C PRO A 63 -22.12 -16.64 -9.06
N THR A 64 -22.49 -17.54 -8.15
CA THR A 64 -21.84 -18.84 -8.00
C THR A 64 -22.27 -19.79 -9.11
N ALA A 65 -21.48 -20.85 -9.37
CA ALA A 65 -21.83 -21.90 -10.32
C ALA A 65 -23.17 -22.59 -9.96
N ALA A 66 -23.47 -22.72 -8.65
CA ALA A 66 -24.73 -23.26 -8.17
C ALA A 66 -25.93 -22.38 -8.51
N GLU A 67 -25.81 -21.05 -8.38
CA GLU A 67 -26.89 -20.11 -8.74
C GLU A 67 -27.12 -20.05 -10.23
N LEU A 68 -26.05 -20.06 -11.02
CA LEU A 68 -26.15 -20.11 -12.50
C LEU A 68 -26.84 -21.41 -12.95
N LYS A 69 -26.46 -22.54 -12.35
CA LYS A 69 -27.12 -23.83 -12.62
C LYS A 69 -28.57 -23.82 -12.18
N ALA A 70 -28.91 -23.30 -11.02
CA ALA A 70 -30.29 -23.21 -10.56
C ALA A 70 -31.17 -22.36 -11.50
N LEU A 71 -30.60 -21.27 -12.07
CA LEU A 71 -31.30 -20.48 -13.09
C LEU A 71 -31.51 -21.28 -14.36
N GLU A 72 -30.48 -22.00 -14.86
CA GLU A 72 -30.58 -22.87 -16.03
C GLU A 72 -31.62 -23.94 -15.83
N ASP A 73 -31.57 -24.70 -14.72
CA ASP A 73 -32.52 -25.76 -14.37
C ASP A 73 -33.97 -25.23 -14.32
N ALA A 74 -34.18 -24.06 -13.71
CA ALA A 74 -35.49 -23.42 -13.63
C ALA A 74 -35.99 -22.99 -15.02
N GLN A 75 -35.13 -22.51 -15.91
CA GLN A 75 -35.50 -22.14 -17.30
C GLN A 75 -35.86 -23.37 -18.11
N VAL A 76 -35.11 -24.49 -17.95
CA VAL A 76 -35.40 -25.77 -18.61
C VAL A 76 -36.74 -26.32 -18.14
N ASP A 77 -37.04 -26.32 -16.83
CA ASP A 77 -38.32 -26.76 -16.29
C ASP A 77 -39.50 -25.95 -16.85
N LEU A 78 -39.39 -24.61 -16.85
CA LEU A 78 -40.42 -23.73 -17.42
C LEU A 78 -40.66 -24.04 -18.91
N ALA A 79 -39.59 -24.24 -19.67
CA ALA A 79 -39.72 -24.60 -21.08
C ALA A 79 -40.39 -25.97 -21.31
N ALA A 80 -40.07 -26.95 -20.47
CA ALA A 80 -40.69 -28.28 -20.48
C ALA A 80 -42.19 -28.20 -20.17
N LYS A 81 -42.60 -27.52 -19.12
CA LYS A 81 -44.02 -27.35 -18.74
C LYS A 81 -44.83 -26.63 -19.79
N ARG A 82 -44.26 -25.62 -20.46
CA ARG A 82 -44.91 -24.92 -21.60
C ARG A 82 -45.09 -25.85 -22.80
N ARG A 83 -44.12 -26.71 -23.13
CA ARG A 83 -44.21 -27.69 -24.20
C ARG A 83 -45.27 -28.76 -23.93
N GLN A 84 -45.35 -29.22 -22.68
CA GLN A 84 -46.30 -30.22 -22.23
C GLN A 84 -47.71 -29.67 -22.04
N LYS A 85 -47.94 -28.36 -22.22
CA LYS A 85 -49.20 -27.68 -21.93
C LYS A 85 -49.72 -27.96 -20.51
N ALA A 86 -48.81 -27.96 -19.53
CA ALA A 86 -49.14 -28.14 -18.14
C ALA A 86 -50.17 -27.12 -17.63
N ALA A 87 -50.78 -27.39 -16.46
CA ALA A 87 -51.74 -26.48 -15.86
C ALA A 87 -51.15 -25.08 -15.65
N GLN A 88 -51.97 -24.03 -15.79
CA GLN A 88 -51.51 -22.64 -15.71
C GLN A 88 -50.81 -22.38 -14.35
N THR A 89 -51.30 -22.98 -13.25
CA THR A 89 -50.68 -22.90 -11.93
C THR A 89 -49.28 -23.46 -11.87
N GLU A 90 -48.97 -24.53 -12.60
CA GLU A 90 -47.64 -25.11 -12.72
C GLU A 90 -46.67 -24.27 -13.51
N ILE A 91 -47.18 -23.63 -14.59
CA ILE A 91 -46.42 -22.67 -15.42
C ILE A 91 -46.10 -21.43 -14.59
N ASP A 92 -47.04 -20.89 -13.81
CA ASP A 92 -46.85 -19.72 -12.98
C ASP A 92 -45.86 -20.00 -11.83
N ALA A 93 -45.91 -21.21 -11.22
CA ALA A 93 -44.92 -21.63 -10.24
C ALA A 93 -43.49 -21.72 -10.82
N ALA A 94 -43.36 -22.28 -12.06
CA ALA A 94 -42.08 -22.35 -12.74
C ALA A 94 -41.55 -20.95 -13.14
N LEU A 95 -42.43 -20.04 -13.52
CA LEU A 95 -42.09 -18.64 -13.78
C LEU A 95 -41.54 -17.96 -12.54
N THR A 96 -42.21 -18.13 -11.40
CA THR A 96 -41.74 -17.62 -10.10
C THR A 96 -40.39 -18.19 -9.69
N ALA A 97 -40.12 -19.48 -9.98
CA ALA A 97 -38.81 -20.10 -9.74
C ALA A 97 -37.72 -19.47 -10.59
N VAL A 98 -37.98 -19.20 -11.88
CA VAL A 98 -37.03 -18.50 -12.78
C VAL A 98 -36.76 -17.07 -12.29
N GLU A 99 -37.78 -16.34 -11.88
CA GLU A 99 -37.61 -14.96 -11.35
C GLU A 99 -36.80 -14.95 -10.07
N THR A 100 -37.03 -15.92 -9.16
CA THR A 100 -36.28 -16.07 -7.92
C THR A 100 -34.82 -16.40 -8.20
N ALA A 101 -34.54 -17.36 -9.05
CA ALA A 101 -33.18 -17.72 -9.46
C ALA A 101 -32.48 -16.56 -10.17
N ARG A 102 -33.19 -15.81 -11.03
CA ARG A 102 -32.65 -14.60 -11.68
C ARG A 102 -32.32 -13.49 -10.68
N LYS A 103 -33.14 -13.29 -9.67
CA LYS A 103 -32.85 -12.35 -8.57
C LYS A 103 -31.59 -12.75 -7.81
N ALA A 104 -31.41 -14.05 -7.53
CA ALA A 104 -30.20 -14.55 -6.87
C ALA A 104 -28.92 -14.31 -7.71
N VAL A 105 -28.97 -14.59 -9.01
CA VAL A 105 -27.87 -14.36 -9.96
C VAL A 105 -27.51 -12.88 -10.10
N ASN A 106 -28.52 -12.00 -10.09
CA ASN A 106 -28.34 -10.55 -10.28
C ASN A 106 -28.17 -9.79 -8.97
N ALA A 107 -28.18 -10.47 -7.81
CA ALA A 107 -27.98 -9.82 -6.53
C ALA A 107 -26.54 -9.29 -6.42
N GLU A 108 -26.42 -7.99 -6.19
CA GLU A 108 -25.12 -7.37 -5.94
C GLU A 108 -24.71 -7.66 -4.48
N HIS A 109 -23.65 -8.43 -4.33
CA HIS A 109 -23.06 -8.72 -3.03
C HIS A 109 -21.74 -7.94 -2.92
N THR A 110 -21.78 -6.71 -2.44
CA THR A 110 -20.60 -5.83 -2.37
C THR A 110 -20.39 -5.20 -1.00
N ASN A 111 -21.21 -5.57 0.00
CA ASN A 111 -21.18 -4.95 1.32
C ASN A 111 -20.33 -5.77 2.30
N THR A 112 -19.00 -5.82 2.08
CA THR A 112 -18.02 -6.36 3.03
C THR A 112 -16.86 -5.36 3.17
N ASP A 113 -16.16 -5.39 4.31
CA ASP A 113 -15.00 -4.52 4.55
C ASP A 113 -13.95 -4.66 3.45
N LEU A 114 -13.70 -5.88 2.97
CA LEU A 114 -12.82 -6.15 1.83
C LEU A 114 -13.30 -5.46 0.55
N SER A 115 -14.60 -5.55 0.25
CA SER A 115 -15.17 -4.91 -0.95
C SER A 115 -15.03 -3.40 -0.91
N HIS A 116 -15.34 -2.80 0.25
CA HIS A 116 -15.18 -1.37 0.45
C HIS A 116 -13.73 -0.91 0.35
N ALA A 117 -12.79 -1.70 0.87
CA ALA A 117 -11.37 -1.42 0.76
C ALA A 117 -10.89 -1.47 -0.70
N VAL A 118 -11.24 -2.50 -1.45
CA VAL A 118 -10.86 -2.63 -2.87
C VAL A 118 -11.51 -1.52 -3.71
N TYR A 119 -12.79 -1.20 -3.47
CA TYR A 119 -13.45 -0.07 -4.12
C TYR A 119 -12.75 1.26 -3.80
N GLY A 120 -12.49 1.51 -2.51
CA GLY A 120 -11.78 2.70 -2.03
C GLY A 120 -10.38 2.82 -2.62
N PHE A 121 -9.67 1.71 -2.78
CA PHE A 121 -8.35 1.66 -3.42
C PHE A 121 -8.42 2.19 -4.87
N PHE A 122 -9.28 1.64 -5.70
CA PHE A 122 -9.42 2.10 -7.09
C PHE A 122 -9.94 3.53 -7.18
N LEU A 123 -10.90 3.92 -6.35
CA LEU A 123 -11.47 5.28 -6.33
C LEU A 123 -10.41 6.33 -5.96
N ASN A 124 -9.45 5.98 -5.13
CA ASN A 124 -8.39 6.88 -4.67
C ASN A 124 -7.11 6.84 -5.52
N GLY A 125 -7.07 6.05 -6.60
CA GLY A 125 -5.99 6.09 -7.59
C GLY A 125 -5.14 4.82 -7.66
N GLY A 126 -5.54 3.76 -6.98
CA GLY A 126 -4.97 2.43 -7.17
C GLY A 126 -5.24 1.89 -8.57
N SER A 127 -4.30 1.13 -9.11
CA SER A 127 -4.39 0.57 -10.48
C SER A 127 -4.38 -0.95 -10.53
N ARG A 128 -3.73 -1.59 -9.56
CA ARG A 128 -3.60 -3.05 -9.46
C ARG A 128 -3.50 -3.47 -8.01
N CYS A 129 -4.23 -4.51 -7.64
CA CYS A 129 -4.10 -5.16 -6.35
C CYS A 129 -4.23 -6.68 -6.47
N TYR A 130 -3.78 -7.37 -5.45
CA TYR A 130 -4.04 -8.79 -5.23
C TYR A 130 -5.02 -8.94 -4.08
N VAL A 131 -5.98 -9.83 -4.23
CA VAL A 131 -7.01 -10.07 -3.23
C VAL A 131 -6.98 -11.54 -2.81
N VAL A 132 -6.94 -11.76 -1.50
CA VAL A 132 -7.06 -13.09 -0.90
C VAL A 132 -8.35 -13.16 -0.09
N ASN A 133 -9.23 -14.07 -0.50
CA ASN A 133 -10.49 -14.31 0.18
C ASN A 133 -10.30 -15.32 1.34
N ILE A 134 -10.47 -14.85 2.57
CA ILE A 134 -10.38 -15.68 3.79
C ILE A 134 -11.72 -15.74 4.50
N GLN A 135 -11.87 -16.71 5.45
CA GLN A 135 -13.13 -16.92 6.15
C GLN A 135 -13.22 -16.07 7.43
N ASP A 136 -12.13 -15.99 8.19
CA ASP A 136 -12.05 -15.38 9.51
C ASP A 136 -10.61 -14.98 9.86
N ASP A 137 -10.43 -14.40 11.04
CA ASP A 137 -9.15 -13.94 11.56
C ASP A 137 -8.10 -15.04 11.68
N THR A 138 -8.53 -16.28 11.93
CA THR A 138 -7.60 -17.42 12.12
C THR A 138 -6.94 -17.87 10.82
N THR A 139 -7.44 -17.40 9.69
CA THR A 139 -6.92 -17.72 8.34
C THR A 139 -6.10 -16.58 7.72
N ILE A 140 -5.84 -15.49 8.46
CA ILE A 140 -5.01 -14.36 7.98
C ILE A 140 -3.61 -14.82 7.60
N ASP A 141 -2.97 -15.66 8.42
CA ASP A 141 -1.63 -16.19 8.15
C ASP A 141 -1.56 -16.96 6.81
N ASP A 142 -2.61 -17.74 6.49
CA ASP A 142 -2.67 -18.43 5.21
C ASP A 142 -2.75 -17.45 4.05
N GLY A 143 -3.55 -16.38 4.21
CA GLY A 143 -3.63 -15.30 3.21
C GLY A 143 -2.31 -14.55 3.03
N LEU A 144 -1.61 -14.27 4.12
CA LEU A 144 -0.30 -13.63 4.09
C LEU A 144 0.76 -14.49 3.40
N LYS A 145 0.74 -15.82 3.61
CA LYS A 145 1.62 -16.76 2.88
C LYS A 145 1.38 -16.73 1.37
N GLU A 146 0.13 -16.55 0.93
CA GLU A 146 -0.16 -16.42 -0.51
C GLU A 146 0.35 -15.09 -1.06
N LEU A 147 0.21 -13.98 -0.32
CA LEU A 147 0.75 -12.68 -0.73
C LEU A 147 2.29 -12.64 -0.71
N ALA A 148 2.93 -13.43 0.18
CA ALA A 148 4.39 -13.54 0.25
C ALA A 148 5.03 -14.12 -1.02
N LYS A 149 4.27 -14.81 -1.88
CA LYS A 149 4.74 -15.39 -3.13
C LYS A 149 4.84 -14.36 -4.27
N ILE A 150 4.42 -13.12 -4.02
CA ILE A 150 4.25 -12.09 -5.06
C ILE A 150 5.12 -10.88 -4.70
N ASP A 151 6.24 -10.75 -5.38
CA ASP A 151 7.25 -9.72 -5.10
C ASP A 151 6.75 -8.29 -5.43
N GLU A 152 5.87 -8.12 -6.43
CA GLU A 152 5.38 -6.79 -6.82
C GLU A 152 4.48 -6.08 -5.79
N ILE A 153 4.14 -6.74 -4.65
CA ILE A 153 3.28 -6.17 -3.62
C ILE A 153 4.10 -5.30 -2.68
N ALA A 154 3.85 -4.00 -2.71
CA ALA A 154 4.51 -3.01 -1.83
C ALA A 154 3.63 -2.52 -0.67
N ILE A 155 2.32 -2.82 -0.68
CA ILE A 155 1.33 -2.38 0.31
C ILE A 155 0.49 -3.58 0.71
N VAL A 156 0.31 -3.83 2.02
CA VAL A 156 -0.54 -4.93 2.51
C VAL A 156 -1.54 -4.41 3.52
N ALA A 157 -2.78 -4.89 3.44
CA ALA A 157 -3.80 -4.59 4.44
C ALA A 157 -4.78 -5.78 4.63
N ALA A 158 -5.30 -5.90 5.84
CA ALA A 158 -6.42 -6.77 6.18
C ALA A 158 -7.61 -5.91 6.65
N PRO A 159 -8.41 -5.37 5.69
CA PRO A 159 -9.45 -4.40 6.01
C PRO A 159 -10.48 -4.92 7.01
N GLY A 160 -10.71 -4.13 8.08
CA GLY A 160 -11.67 -4.46 9.12
C GLY A 160 -11.20 -5.45 10.19
N PHE A 161 -10.02 -6.05 10.03
CA PHE A 161 -9.44 -6.96 11.03
C PHE A 161 -8.63 -6.18 12.07
N ALA A 162 -9.31 -5.40 12.91
CA ALA A 162 -8.69 -4.60 13.97
C ALA A 162 -8.50 -5.43 15.27
N THR A 163 -7.89 -6.61 15.16
CA THR A 163 -7.63 -7.53 16.27
C THR A 163 -6.13 -7.68 16.53
N LYS A 164 -5.76 -7.98 17.78
CA LYS A 164 -4.35 -8.20 18.16
C LYS A 164 -3.69 -9.29 17.33
N ALA A 165 -4.38 -10.39 17.03
CA ALA A 165 -3.86 -11.49 16.24
C ALA A 165 -3.57 -11.04 14.79
N ALA A 166 -4.49 -10.28 14.17
CA ALA A 166 -4.30 -9.75 12.83
C ALA A 166 -3.13 -8.75 12.77
N TYR A 167 -2.99 -7.90 13.78
CA TYR A 167 -1.89 -6.93 13.86
C TYR A 167 -0.52 -7.62 13.98
N ILE A 168 -0.43 -8.67 14.80
CA ILE A 168 0.79 -9.48 14.95
C ILE A 168 1.13 -10.15 13.62
N ALA A 169 0.18 -10.80 12.98
CA ALA A 169 0.38 -11.48 11.70
C ALA A 169 0.87 -10.53 10.60
N LEU A 170 0.24 -9.35 10.45
CA LEU A 170 0.66 -8.33 9.49
C LEU A 170 2.05 -7.77 9.79
N ARG A 171 2.35 -7.52 11.09
CA ARG A 171 3.67 -7.06 11.51
C ARG A 171 4.75 -8.08 11.13
N ASP A 172 4.58 -9.31 11.56
CA ASP A 172 5.57 -10.37 11.37
C ASP A 172 5.80 -10.66 9.88
N HIS A 173 4.74 -10.58 9.08
CA HIS A 173 4.84 -10.68 7.63
C HIS A 173 5.67 -9.53 7.01
N CYS A 174 5.35 -8.29 7.34
CA CYS A 174 6.05 -7.13 6.77
C CYS A 174 7.49 -7.01 7.29
N ASP A 175 7.73 -7.27 8.57
CA ASP A 175 9.07 -7.23 9.18
C ASP A 175 9.99 -8.36 8.65
N SER A 176 9.42 -9.51 8.25
CA SER A 176 10.17 -10.63 7.67
C SER A 176 10.57 -10.39 6.21
N LEU A 177 9.68 -9.84 5.40
CA LEU A 177 9.91 -9.61 3.97
C LEU A 177 10.68 -8.31 3.69
N LYS A 178 10.42 -7.23 4.45
CA LYS A 178 11.08 -5.92 4.36
C LYS A 178 10.91 -5.17 3.03
N ASP A 179 10.08 -5.66 2.13
CA ASP A 179 9.79 -5.10 0.81
C ASP A 179 8.47 -4.32 0.76
N ARG A 180 7.60 -4.51 1.77
CA ARG A 180 6.25 -3.97 1.82
C ARG A 180 5.89 -3.35 3.15
N VAL A 181 4.93 -2.42 3.15
CA VAL A 181 4.43 -1.76 4.36
C VAL A 181 2.97 -2.11 4.61
N GLY A 182 2.66 -2.50 5.85
CA GLY A 182 1.31 -2.83 6.30
C GLY A 182 0.51 -1.59 6.68
N ILE A 183 -0.76 -1.55 6.27
CA ILE A 183 -1.74 -0.57 6.71
C ILE A 183 -2.71 -1.25 7.66
N LEU A 184 -2.69 -0.82 8.92
CA LEU A 184 -3.61 -1.27 9.96
C LEU A 184 -4.77 -0.31 10.10
N ASP A 185 -5.96 -0.84 10.32
CA ASP A 185 -7.14 -0.07 10.69
C ASP A 185 -7.22 0.06 12.21
N GLY A 186 -7.52 1.25 12.73
CA GLY A 186 -7.83 1.47 14.12
C GLY A 186 -9.16 0.82 14.52
N PRO A 187 -9.59 0.97 15.78
CA PRO A 187 -10.84 0.40 16.27
C PRO A 187 -12.04 0.90 15.44
N LYS A 188 -13.01 0.01 15.22
CA LYS A 188 -14.21 0.33 14.42
C LYS A 188 -15.05 1.42 15.05
N THR A 189 -15.13 1.42 16.38
CA THR A 189 -15.77 2.47 17.17
C THR A 189 -14.72 3.13 18.04
N LEU A 190 -14.62 4.43 17.93
CA LEU A 190 -13.60 5.22 18.60
C LEU A 190 -14.20 5.93 19.83
N GLY A 191 -14.20 5.26 20.98
CA GLY A 191 -14.57 5.82 22.27
C GLY A 191 -13.41 6.58 22.95
N ASP A 192 -13.66 7.11 24.14
CA ASP A 192 -12.61 7.84 24.88
C ASP A 192 -11.48 6.89 25.34
N ASN A 193 -11.80 5.65 25.69
CA ASN A 193 -10.82 4.65 26.06
C ASN A 193 -9.86 4.32 24.90
N GLU A 194 -10.39 4.20 23.68
CA GLU A 194 -9.59 3.96 22.48
C GLU A 194 -8.72 5.17 22.13
N ILE A 195 -9.22 6.39 22.32
CA ILE A 195 -8.43 7.63 22.17
C ILE A 195 -7.26 7.65 23.17
N MET A 196 -7.52 7.32 24.44
CA MET A 196 -6.47 7.24 25.48
C MET A 196 -5.39 6.21 25.09
N GLN A 197 -5.80 5.03 24.65
CA GLN A 197 -4.85 3.99 24.19
C GLN A 197 -4.03 4.44 22.97
N LEU A 198 -4.69 5.05 21.99
CA LEU A 198 -4.02 5.60 20.80
C LEU A 198 -3.01 6.69 21.19
N SER A 199 -3.28 7.43 22.29
CA SER A 199 -2.38 8.42 22.87
C SER A 199 -1.29 7.83 23.77
N GLY A 200 -1.24 6.49 23.94
CA GLY A 200 -0.21 5.79 24.72
C GLY A 200 -0.54 5.62 26.21
N GLU A 201 -1.76 5.91 26.60
CA GLU A 201 -2.20 5.71 27.98
C GLU A 201 -2.63 4.24 28.20
N THR A 202 -2.42 3.75 29.41
CA THR A 202 -2.84 2.40 29.79
C THR A 202 -4.29 2.39 30.22
N VAL A 203 -5.13 1.64 29.50
CA VAL A 203 -6.55 1.47 29.81
C VAL A 203 -6.80 -0.01 30.16
N THR A 204 -7.31 -0.27 31.36
CA THR A 204 -7.45 -1.65 31.88
C THR A 204 -8.69 -2.40 31.40
N SER A 205 -9.65 -1.71 30.76
CA SER A 205 -10.95 -2.28 30.35
C SER A 205 -11.30 -2.02 28.90
N ALA A 206 -10.30 -1.81 28.03
CA ALA A 206 -10.58 -1.56 26.62
C ALA A 206 -10.91 -2.85 25.85
N ALA A 207 -11.87 -2.76 24.96
CA ALA A 207 -12.21 -3.86 24.04
C ALA A 207 -11.21 -4.02 22.90
N TRP A 208 -10.37 -3.01 22.65
CA TRP A 208 -9.36 -2.97 21.62
C TRP A 208 -7.97 -2.77 22.24
N GLU A 209 -6.95 -3.31 21.62
CA GLU A 209 -5.56 -3.14 22.04
C GLU A 209 -4.73 -2.47 20.94
N MET A 210 -3.93 -1.48 21.33
CA MET A 210 -2.95 -0.84 20.45
C MET A 210 -1.98 -1.87 19.89
N PRO A 211 -1.76 -1.92 18.55
CA PRO A 211 -0.77 -2.82 17.96
C PRO A 211 0.66 -2.51 18.44
N ASN A 212 1.44 -3.56 18.58
CA ASN A 212 2.86 -3.42 18.87
C ASN A 212 3.59 -2.76 17.69
N PRO A 213 4.56 -1.88 17.93
CA PRO A 213 5.34 -1.27 16.87
C PRO A 213 6.16 -2.30 16.09
N SER A 214 6.40 -2.00 14.82
CA SER A 214 7.37 -2.70 13.98
C SER A 214 8.78 -2.22 14.32
N GLU A 215 9.76 -3.11 14.37
CA GLU A 215 11.16 -2.75 14.60
C GLU A 215 11.71 -1.87 13.49
N ASN A 216 11.35 -2.17 12.24
CA ASN A 216 11.86 -1.51 11.05
C ASN A 216 10.92 -0.46 10.45
N GLY A 217 9.80 -0.15 11.11
CA GLY A 217 8.81 0.81 10.60
C GLY A 217 7.98 0.30 9.41
N GLN A 218 7.79 -1.02 9.30
CA GLN A 218 7.03 -1.63 8.20
C GLN A 218 5.50 -1.63 8.43
N LEU A 219 5.02 -0.92 9.46
CA LEU A 219 3.60 -0.78 9.75
C LEU A 219 3.17 0.68 9.86
N THR A 220 1.91 0.92 9.53
CA THR A 220 1.20 2.18 9.76
C THR A 220 -0.18 1.89 10.34
N LEU A 221 -0.72 2.79 11.14
CA LEU A 221 -2.07 2.70 11.71
C LEU A 221 -2.85 3.96 11.36
N TYR A 222 -4.09 3.78 10.86
CA TYR A 222 -4.99 4.87 10.49
C TYR A 222 -6.31 4.81 11.25
N THR A 223 -6.78 5.97 11.67
CA THR A 223 -8.05 6.15 12.41
C THR A 223 -8.60 7.57 12.14
N PRO A 224 -9.90 7.83 12.30
CA PRO A 224 -11.03 6.92 12.50
C PRO A 224 -11.47 6.19 11.22
N TRP A 225 -12.49 5.34 11.34
CA TRP A 225 -13.16 4.73 10.20
C TRP A 225 -13.91 5.79 9.39
N LEU A 226 -14.06 5.51 8.09
CA LEU A 226 -14.69 6.41 7.13
C LEU A 226 -16.20 6.14 7.06
N THR A 227 -17.01 7.17 7.03
CA THR A 227 -18.43 7.06 6.70
C THR A 227 -18.61 7.25 5.20
N VAL A 228 -19.19 6.25 4.54
CA VAL A 228 -19.47 6.25 3.10
C VAL A 228 -20.97 6.03 2.84
N SER A 229 -21.43 6.32 1.61
CA SER A 229 -22.77 5.95 1.18
C SER A 229 -22.91 4.43 1.16
N ASN A 230 -24.03 3.91 1.65
CA ASN A 230 -24.31 2.48 1.61
C ASN A 230 -24.55 2.06 0.15
N PRO A 231 -23.78 1.11 -0.40
CA PRO A 231 -23.95 0.69 -1.79
C PRO A 231 -25.22 -0.14 -2.03
N ASP A 232 -25.80 -0.74 -0.97
CA ASP A 232 -27.03 -1.49 -1.10
C ASP A 232 -28.19 -0.53 -1.37
N ALA A 233 -28.69 -0.55 -2.60
CA ALA A 233 -29.76 0.35 -3.05
C ALA A 233 -31.00 0.21 -2.15
N GLY A 234 -31.43 1.33 -1.54
CA GLY A 234 -32.49 1.36 -0.54
C GLY A 234 -32.03 0.92 0.85
N GLY A 235 -30.72 0.81 1.06
CA GLY A 235 -30.09 0.41 2.34
C GLY A 235 -30.55 1.31 3.50
N ASN A 236 -30.94 0.68 4.56
CA ASN A 236 -31.19 1.32 5.85
C ASN A 236 -30.19 0.71 6.86
N PRO A 237 -29.19 1.49 7.33
CA PRO A 237 -29.00 2.94 7.20
C PRO A 237 -28.47 3.38 5.82
N PRO A 238 -28.65 4.64 5.41
CA PRO A 238 -28.17 5.17 4.12
C PRO A 238 -26.65 5.32 4.05
N THR A 239 -25.98 5.29 5.19
CA THR A 239 -24.52 5.40 5.32
C THR A 239 -23.98 4.29 6.21
N ILE A 240 -22.77 3.86 5.94
CA ILE A 240 -22.04 2.84 6.70
C ILE A 240 -20.63 3.30 7.01
N ASN A 241 -20.05 2.75 8.09
CA ASN A 241 -18.65 2.96 8.43
C ASN A 241 -17.79 1.83 7.87
N VAL A 242 -16.73 2.21 7.15
CA VAL A 242 -15.81 1.28 6.47
C VAL A 242 -14.38 1.52 6.93
N PRO A 243 -13.51 0.47 6.91
CA PRO A 243 -12.12 0.61 7.31
C PRO A 243 -11.36 1.53 6.34
N PRO A 244 -10.46 2.41 6.84
CA PRO A 244 -9.74 3.36 6.03
C PRO A 244 -8.63 2.75 5.16
N SER A 245 -8.09 1.57 5.49
CA SER A 245 -6.88 1.01 4.88
C SER A 245 -6.93 0.93 3.36
N GLY A 246 -8.07 0.55 2.76
CA GLY A 246 -8.20 0.48 1.30
C GLY A 246 -8.14 1.85 0.63
N HIS A 247 -8.84 2.84 1.18
CA HIS A 247 -8.80 4.23 0.68
C HIS A 247 -7.40 4.83 0.81
N VAL A 248 -6.75 4.59 1.94
CA VAL A 248 -5.37 5.04 2.22
C VAL A 248 -4.38 4.39 1.26
N ALA A 249 -4.47 3.09 1.01
CA ALA A 249 -3.64 2.39 0.02
C ALA A 249 -3.77 3.01 -1.39
N GLY A 250 -5.00 3.38 -1.78
CA GLY A 250 -5.26 4.11 -3.02
C GLY A 250 -4.63 5.51 -3.05
N ILE A 251 -4.67 6.23 -1.94
CA ILE A 251 -4.00 7.53 -1.79
C ILE A 251 -2.49 7.39 -1.90
N TRP A 252 -1.89 6.36 -1.29
CA TRP A 252 -0.45 6.09 -1.46
C TRP A 252 -0.11 5.86 -2.92
N ALA A 253 -0.86 5.00 -3.61
CA ALA A 253 -0.66 4.71 -5.03
C ALA A 253 -0.79 5.98 -5.90
N ARG A 254 -1.77 6.86 -5.60
CA ARG A 254 -1.95 8.14 -6.29
C ARG A 254 -0.78 9.09 -6.05
N THR A 255 -0.35 9.24 -4.80
CA THR A 255 0.77 10.12 -4.42
C THR A 255 2.06 9.66 -5.10
N ASP A 256 2.35 8.36 -5.09
CA ASP A 256 3.51 7.79 -5.76
C ASP A 256 3.48 8.03 -7.28
N ALA A 257 2.29 7.92 -7.90
CA ALA A 257 2.14 8.13 -9.34
C ALA A 257 2.35 9.58 -9.77
N THR A 258 2.01 10.54 -8.89
CA THR A 258 2.01 11.97 -9.23
C THR A 258 3.23 12.72 -8.71
N ARG A 259 3.79 12.31 -7.58
CA ARG A 259 4.83 13.02 -6.84
C ARG A 259 6.05 12.15 -6.50
N GLY A 260 5.96 10.83 -6.67
CA GLY A 260 6.98 9.87 -6.25
C GLY A 260 6.83 9.39 -4.81
N VAL A 261 7.44 8.23 -4.51
CA VAL A 261 7.37 7.56 -3.20
C VAL A 261 7.99 8.38 -2.05
N HIS A 262 8.89 9.30 -2.36
CA HIS A 262 9.54 10.19 -1.38
C HIS A 262 8.59 11.27 -0.83
N LYS A 263 7.45 11.54 -1.49
CA LYS A 263 6.42 12.46 -0.96
C LYS A 263 5.57 11.72 0.07
N ALA A 264 5.50 12.24 1.30
CA ALA A 264 4.61 11.72 2.31
C ALA A 264 3.13 11.77 1.84
N PRO A 265 2.37 10.65 1.89
CA PRO A 265 0.99 10.59 1.43
C PRO A 265 0.02 11.15 2.48
N ALA A 266 0.27 12.38 2.91
CA ALA A 266 -0.55 13.14 3.83
C ALA A 266 -0.90 14.50 3.23
N ASN A 267 -1.92 15.16 3.80
CA ASN A 267 -2.61 16.31 3.22
C ASN A 267 -3.22 15.96 1.86
N GLU A 268 -3.83 14.77 1.80
CA GLU A 268 -4.43 14.19 0.61
C GLU A 268 -5.91 13.90 0.85
N ALA A 269 -6.77 14.28 -0.10
CA ALA A 269 -8.21 14.08 0.00
C ALA A 269 -8.61 12.60 -0.10
N VAL A 270 -9.50 12.17 0.80
CA VAL A 270 -10.10 10.85 0.80
C VAL A 270 -11.35 10.86 -0.06
N ARG A 271 -11.23 10.36 -1.29
CA ARG A 271 -12.36 10.29 -2.23
C ARG A 271 -13.34 9.20 -1.79
N GLY A 272 -14.65 9.51 -1.90
CA GLY A 272 -15.74 8.59 -1.54
C GLY A 272 -16.18 8.65 -0.07
N ALA A 273 -15.38 9.22 0.82
CA ALA A 273 -15.79 9.47 2.19
C ALA A 273 -16.70 10.70 2.25
N ILE A 274 -17.83 10.58 2.96
CA ILE A 274 -18.80 11.65 3.21
C ILE A 274 -18.80 12.11 4.68
N GLY A 275 -18.18 11.32 5.56
CA GLY A 275 -18.02 11.59 6.98
C GLY A 275 -16.92 10.75 7.60
N LEU A 276 -16.81 10.87 8.91
CA LEU A 276 -15.93 10.08 9.76
C LEU A 276 -16.76 9.49 10.90
N GLU A 277 -16.40 8.29 11.37
CA GLU A 277 -17.06 7.65 12.50
C GLU A 277 -16.98 8.54 13.76
N ARG A 278 -15.82 9.17 13.99
CA ARG A 278 -15.62 10.18 15.05
C ARG A 278 -14.78 11.34 14.52
N GLN A 279 -15.10 12.55 14.94
CA GLN A 279 -14.25 13.73 14.73
C GLN A 279 -13.16 13.77 15.82
N ILE A 280 -11.91 13.70 15.41
CA ILE A 280 -10.74 13.83 16.31
C ILE A 280 -10.40 15.32 16.44
N THR A 281 -10.32 15.82 17.66
CA THR A 281 -9.94 17.20 17.96
C THR A 281 -8.46 17.45 17.70
N HIS A 282 -8.03 18.70 17.72
CA HIS A 282 -6.62 19.05 17.57
C HIS A 282 -5.78 18.56 18.76
N GLU A 283 -6.34 18.62 19.96
CA GLU A 283 -5.68 18.18 21.19
C GLU A 283 -5.52 16.64 21.22
N GLU A 284 -6.59 15.89 20.96
CA GLU A 284 -6.54 14.42 20.86
C GLU A 284 -5.52 13.96 19.81
N GLN A 285 -5.48 14.63 18.65
CA GLN A 285 -4.51 14.30 17.60
C GLN A 285 -3.06 14.46 18.09
N GLY A 286 -2.78 15.43 18.94
CA GLY A 286 -1.42 15.65 19.47
C GLY A 286 -0.87 14.40 20.17
N GLY A 287 -1.65 13.78 21.06
CA GLY A 287 -1.30 12.53 21.73
C GLY A 287 -1.21 11.35 20.77
N ILE A 288 -2.20 11.17 19.93
CA ILE A 288 -2.30 10.10 18.93
C ILE A 288 -1.11 10.13 17.97
N ASN A 289 -0.77 11.31 17.42
CA ASN A 289 0.34 11.48 16.50
C ASN A 289 1.70 11.17 17.13
N ALA A 290 1.89 11.51 18.42
CA ALA A 290 3.12 11.21 19.15
C ALA A 290 3.45 9.71 19.15
N ASN A 291 2.43 8.85 19.15
CA ASN A 291 2.56 7.38 19.11
C ASN A 291 2.63 6.79 17.70
N GLY A 292 2.79 7.61 16.67
CA GLY A 292 2.94 7.14 15.28
C GLY A 292 1.63 6.74 14.60
N VAL A 293 0.48 7.14 15.16
CA VAL A 293 -0.84 6.87 14.59
C VAL A 293 -1.28 8.03 13.69
N ASN A 294 -1.81 7.70 12.53
CA ASN A 294 -2.20 8.66 11.51
C ASN A 294 -3.69 8.96 11.57
N CYS A 295 -4.04 10.22 11.81
CA CYS A 295 -5.43 10.66 11.86
C CYS A 295 -5.96 11.01 10.47
N ILE A 296 -7.22 10.67 10.23
CA ILE A 296 -8.02 11.22 9.12
C ILE A 296 -8.91 12.29 9.72
N ARG A 297 -8.92 13.48 9.15
CA ARG A 297 -9.65 14.63 9.69
C ARG A 297 -10.54 15.28 8.66
N ASN A 298 -11.63 15.84 9.12
CA ASN A 298 -12.53 16.65 8.31
C ASN A 298 -12.26 18.15 8.56
N PHE A 299 -11.85 18.85 7.52
CA PHE A 299 -11.62 20.30 7.53
C PHE A 299 -12.75 21.02 6.81
N THR A 300 -13.21 22.13 7.36
CA THR A 300 -14.37 22.86 6.86
C THR A 300 -14.22 23.32 5.40
N ARG A 301 -12.99 23.61 4.96
CA ARG A 301 -12.72 24.10 3.60
C ARG A 301 -12.22 23.02 2.66
N ASP A 302 -11.43 22.07 3.18
CA ASP A 302 -10.67 21.12 2.36
C ASP A 302 -11.30 19.72 2.36
N GLY A 303 -12.33 19.50 3.21
CA GLY A 303 -12.99 18.22 3.34
C GLY A 303 -12.21 17.20 4.16
N ILE A 304 -12.40 15.92 3.85
CA ILE A 304 -11.80 14.81 4.58
C ILE A 304 -10.41 14.52 4.01
N LEU A 305 -9.39 14.72 4.85
CA LEU A 305 -7.99 14.55 4.48
C LEU A 305 -7.29 13.50 5.37
N VAL A 306 -6.35 12.77 4.80
CA VAL A 306 -5.33 12.04 5.57
C VAL A 306 -4.39 13.07 6.17
N TRP A 307 -4.28 13.12 7.51
CA TRP A 307 -3.52 14.13 8.24
C TRP A 307 -2.39 13.56 9.08
N GLY A 308 -1.68 12.57 8.52
CA GLY A 308 -0.52 11.95 9.12
C GLY A 308 0.17 11.00 8.15
N ALA A 309 1.48 10.85 8.29
CA ALA A 309 2.31 9.93 7.50
C ALA A 309 3.47 9.38 8.34
N ARG A 310 3.15 8.89 9.53
CA ARG A 310 4.10 8.22 10.42
C ARG A 310 3.97 6.72 10.32
N THR A 311 5.05 6.04 10.55
CA THR A 311 5.08 4.60 10.77
C THR A 311 4.88 4.29 12.24
N LEU A 312 4.40 3.09 12.51
CA LEU A 312 4.26 2.58 13.87
C LEU A 312 5.58 1.94 14.32
N THR A 313 6.57 2.78 14.67
CA THR A 313 7.90 2.35 15.11
C THR A 313 8.44 3.22 16.25
N LYS A 314 9.37 2.65 17.02
CA LYS A 314 10.17 3.39 18.00
C LYS A 314 11.49 3.90 17.41
N GLU A 315 11.87 3.42 16.21
CA GLU A 315 13.11 3.80 15.53
C GLU A 315 12.95 5.17 14.85
N PRO A 316 13.67 6.22 15.31
CA PRO A 316 13.52 7.58 14.77
C PRO A 316 13.91 7.71 13.29
N ALA A 317 14.80 6.84 12.79
CA ALA A 317 15.25 6.86 11.41
C ALA A 317 14.09 6.55 10.44
N PHE A 318 13.18 5.67 10.83
CA PHE A 318 12.05 5.23 10.03
C PHE A 318 10.69 5.76 10.52
N ARG A 319 10.69 6.83 11.31
CA ARG A 319 9.46 7.47 11.80
C ARG A 319 8.49 7.88 10.69
N TYR A 320 9.00 8.28 9.54
CA TYR A 320 8.18 8.77 8.43
C TYR A 320 7.99 7.71 7.36
N LEU A 321 6.74 7.55 6.95
CA LEU A 321 6.31 6.55 5.98
C LEU A 321 7.01 6.68 4.62
N ASN A 322 7.15 7.91 4.11
CA ASN A 322 7.83 8.15 2.84
C ASN A 322 9.31 7.71 2.88
N VAL A 323 9.97 7.88 4.03
CA VAL A 323 11.35 7.41 4.23
C VAL A 323 11.39 5.89 4.16
N ARG A 324 10.55 5.19 4.93
CA ARG A 324 10.54 3.72 4.92
C ARG A 324 10.23 3.15 3.54
N ARG A 325 9.22 3.69 2.87
CA ARG A 325 8.82 3.22 1.54
C ARG A 325 9.87 3.52 0.47
N LEU A 326 10.57 4.66 0.57
CA LEU A 326 11.70 4.97 -0.30
C LEU A 326 12.83 3.94 -0.12
N PHE A 327 13.15 3.57 1.13
CA PHE A 327 14.16 2.56 1.40
C PHE A 327 13.74 1.19 0.87
N ASN A 328 12.51 0.73 1.12
CA ASN A 328 12.02 -0.56 0.57
C ASN A 328 12.19 -0.60 -0.95
N MET A 329 11.75 0.46 -1.65
CA MET A 329 11.84 0.55 -3.11
C MET A 329 13.30 0.54 -3.60
N ILE A 330 14.20 1.27 -2.95
CA ILE A 330 15.63 1.30 -3.33
C ILE A 330 16.28 -0.06 -3.05
N GLU A 331 16.05 -0.64 -1.86
CA GLU A 331 16.59 -1.94 -1.46
C GLU A 331 16.18 -3.04 -2.45
N GLU A 332 14.89 -3.11 -2.79
CA GLU A 332 14.35 -4.09 -3.73
C GLU A 332 14.84 -3.84 -5.17
N SER A 333 14.87 -2.56 -5.62
CA SER A 333 15.40 -2.21 -6.95
C SER A 333 16.87 -2.60 -7.11
N ILE A 334 17.67 -2.39 -6.06
CA ILE A 334 19.07 -2.81 -6.03
C ILE A 334 19.16 -4.34 -6.08
N ALA A 335 18.39 -5.04 -5.25
CA ALA A 335 18.40 -6.50 -5.21
C ALA A 335 18.04 -7.11 -6.57
N GLU A 336 17.00 -6.58 -7.24
CA GLU A 336 16.61 -7.04 -8.59
C GLU A 336 17.64 -6.67 -9.66
N GLY A 337 18.08 -5.42 -9.65
CA GLY A 337 19.01 -4.88 -10.65
C GLY A 337 20.42 -5.44 -10.57
N THR A 338 20.78 -6.06 -9.43
CA THR A 338 22.12 -6.63 -9.19
C THR A 338 22.17 -8.17 -9.24
N ARG A 339 21.08 -8.85 -9.58
CA ARG A 339 21.05 -10.33 -9.71
C ARG A 339 22.12 -10.88 -10.66
N TRP A 340 22.54 -10.11 -11.64
CA TRP A 340 23.58 -10.51 -12.60
C TRP A 340 24.97 -10.62 -11.99
N ILE A 341 25.22 -10.06 -10.80
CA ILE A 341 26.51 -10.11 -10.09
C ILE A 341 26.80 -11.52 -9.58
N VAL A 342 25.75 -12.29 -9.31
CA VAL A 342 25.87 -13.63 -8.76
C VAL A 342 26.62 -14.53 -9.76
N PHE A 343 27.70 -15.17 -9.29
CA PHE A 343 28.63 -15.99 -10.07
C PHE A 343 29.55 -15.22 -11.03
N GLU A 344 29.57 -13.89 -11.03
CA GLU A 344 30.62 -13.13 -11.72
C GLU A 344 31.97 -13.21 -10.94
N PRO A 345 33.10 -13.05 -11.59
CA PRO A 345 34.38 -12.97 -10.92
C PRO A 345 34.43 -11.83 -9.90
N ASN A 346 34.82 -12.13 -8.66
CA ASN A 346 34.88 -11.13 -7.58
C ASN A 346 36.20 -10.34 -7.65
N ASP A 347 36.23 -9.31 -8.48
CA ASP A 347 37.41 -8.51 -8.80
C ASP A 347 37.10 -6.99 -8.90
N ARG A 348 38.17 -6.21 -9.07
CA ARG A 348 38.04 -4.74 -9.22
C ARG A 348 37.13 -4.29 -10.39
N PRO A 349 37.18 -4.88 -11.59
CA PRO A 349 36.26 -4.58 -12.68
C PRO A 349 34.79 -4.74 -12.28
N LEU A 350 34.44 -5.81 -11.57
CA LEU A 350 33.10 -6.04 -11.07
C LEU A 350 32.69 -4.92 -10.08
N TRP A 351 33.53 -4.60 -9.10
CA TRP A 351 33.23 -3.54 -8.12
C TRP A 351 33.03 -2.17 -8.75
N GLN A 352 33.82 -1.84 -9.78
CA GLN A 352 33.67 -0.60 -10.55
C GLN A 352 32.34 -0.56 -11.32
N ALA A 353 31.92 -1.66 -11.93
CA ALA A 353 30.65 -1.77 -12.63
C ALA A 353 29.48 -1.57 -11.65
N ILE A 354 29.51 -2.24 -10.49
CA ILE A 354 28.51 -2.10 -9.44
C ILE A 354 28.39 -0.64 -8.97
N ARG A 355 29.51 -0.02 -8.60
CA ARG A 355 29.50 1.39 -8.16
C ARG A 355 28.92 2.32 -9.20
N ARG A 356 29.33 2.15 -10.46
CA ARG A 356 28.82 2.97 -11.57
C ARG A 356 27.29 2.86 -11.72
N ASP A 357 26.79 1.61 -11.73
CA ASP A 357 25.37 1.35 -11.99
C ASP A 357 24.49 1.82 -10.81
N LEU A 358 24.92 1.57 -9.57
CA LEU A 358 24.26 2.08 -8.36
C LEU A 358 24.31 3.60 -8.26
N THR A 359 25.46 4.22 -8.53
CA THR A 359 25.59 5.68 -8.53
C THR A 359 24.68 6.31 -9.58
N ALA A 360 24.59 5.75 -10.77
CA ALA A 360 23.72 6.25 -11.83
C ALA A 360 22.23 6.15 -11.41
N PHE A 361 21.83 5.05 -10.76
CA PHE A 361 20.49 4.85 -10.23
C PHE A 361 20.14 5.89 -9.14
N LEU A 362 20.98 6.03 -8.12
CA LEU A 362 20.75 6.95 -7.00
C LEU A 362 20.83 8.41 -7.42
N MET A 363 21.65 8.75 -8.42
CA MET A 363 21.72 10.09 -9.02
C MET A 363 20.36 10.50 -9.61
N GLY A 364 19.60 9.57 -10.17
CA GLY A 364 18.23 9.84 -10.63
C GLY A 364 17.34 10.32 -9.49
N TYR A 365 17.31 9.59 -8.36
CA TYR A 365 16.52 9.95 -7.18
C TYR A 365 16.94 11.25 -6.51
N TRP A 366 18.23 11.56 -6.50
CA TRP A 366 18.71 12.86 -6.02
C TRP A 366 18.21 14.01 -6.92
N ARG A 367 18.27 13.86 -8.24
CA ARG A 367 17.76 14.86 -9.20
C ARG A 367 16.26 15.05 -9.10
N ASP A 368 15.52 13.99 -8.80
CA ASP A 368 14.07 14.02 -8.58
C ASP A 368 13.69 14.59 -7.19
N GLY A 369 14.68 14.97 -6.37
CA GLY A 369 14.48 15.58 -5.05
C GLY A 369 14.06 14.59 -3.97
N ALA A 370 14.30 13.29 -4.15
CA ALA A 370 14.03 12.26 -3.14
C ALA A 370 15.10 12.17 -2.04
N LEU A 371 16.30 12.67 -2.33
CA LEU A 371 17.43 12.70 -1.41
C LEU A 371 17.82 14.15 -1.10
N MET A 372 18.24 14.43 0.13
CA MET A 372 18.73 15.71 0.60
C MET A 372 20.18 15.91 0.16
N GLY A 373 20.63 17.16 0.11
CA GLY A 373 22.01 17.55 -0.18
C GLY A 373 22.10 18.42 -1.42
N SER A 374 23.00 19.40 -1.38
CA SER A 374 23.29 20.31 -2.51
C SER A 374 24.16 19.64 -3.56
N THR A 375 24.93 18.64 -3.16
CA THR A 375 25.76 17.81 -4.05
C THR A 375 25.40 16.34 -3.90
N PRO A 376 25.72 15.51 -4.91
CA PRO A 376 25.46 14.07 -4.84
C PRO A 376 26.16 13.40 -3.64
N GLU A 377 27.34 13.84 -3.28
CA GLU A 377 28.15 13.30 -2.17
C GLU A 377 27.53 13.55 -0.80
N GLU A 378 26.73 14.62 -0.66
CA GLU A 378 25.93 14.90 0.53
C GLU A 378 24.65 14.04 0.57
N ALA A 379 24.14 13.63 -0.58
CA ALA A 379 22.87 12.94 -0.73
C ALA A 379 22.98 11.42 -0.57
N PHE A 380 24.06 10.83 -1.09
CA PHE A 380 24.29 9.39 -1.02
C PHE A 380 25.76 9.04 -1.24
N PHE A 381 26.13 7.85 -0.80
CA PHE A 381 27.42 7.24 -1.18
C PHE A 381 27.22 5.78 -1.57
N VAL A 382 28.13 5.28 -2.43
CA VAL A 382 28.23 3.88 -2.80
C VAL A 382 29.69 3.48 -2.66
N ARG A 383 29.95 2.53 -1.79
CA ARG A 383 31.29 1.97 -1.55
C ARG A 383 31.31 0.49 -1.90
N CYS A 384 32.23 0.11 -2.75
CA CYS A 384 32.52 -1.29 -3.13
C CYS A 384 33.97 -1.30 -3.65
N ASP A 385 34.90 -1.59 -2.78
CA ASP A 385 36.35 -1.52 -3.00
C ASP A 385 37.08 -2.55 -2.13
N GLU A 386 38.42 -2.43 -2.01
CA GLU A 386 39.22 -3.34 -1.20
C GLU A 386 38.96 -3.22 0.30
N GLU A 387 38.45 -2.07 0.79
CA GLU A 387 38.11 -1.90 2.21
C GLU A 387 36.84 -2.69 2.57
N THR A 388 35.84 -2.68 1.68
CA THR A 388 34.60 -3.43 1.87
C THR A 388 34.73 -4.90 1.47
N ASN A 389 35.70 -5.25 0.60
CA ASN A 389 35.93 -6.59 0.08
C ASN A 389 37.38 -7.03 0.31
N PRO A 390 37.83 -7.23 1.57
CA PRO A 390 39.14 -7.79 1.88
C PRO A 390 39.23 -9.23 1.36
N ILE A 391 40.46 -9.75 1.32
CA ILE A 391 40.75 -11.08 0.73
C ILE A 391 39.93 -12.21 1.39
N GLU A 392 39.61 -12.06 2.67
CA GLU A 392 38.77 -12.99 3.42
C GLU A 392 37.36 -13.08 2.85
N SER A 393 36.73 -11.93 2.57
CA SER A 393 35.39 -11.85 1.96
C SER A 393 35.40 -12.43 0.54
N ILE A 394 36.46 -12.16 -0.24
CA ILE A 394 36.62 -12.72 -1.58
C ILE A 394 36.73 -14.25 -1.52
N ASN A 395 37.51 -14.77 -0.59
CA ASN A 395 37.71 -16.22 -0.40
C ASN A 395 36.39 -16.92 0.05
N GLU A 396 35.53 -16.21 0.76
CA GLU A 396 34.21 -16.71 1.15
C GLU A 396 33.15 -16.52 0.04
N GLY A 397 33.53 -16.00 -1.12
CA GLY A 397 32.61 -15.75 -2.24
C GLY A 397 31.60 -14.61 -1.99
N ARG A 398 31.93 -13.67 -1.10
CA ARG A 398 31.06 -12.53 -0.77
C ARG A 398 31.53 -11.25 -1.47
N VAL A 399 30.57 -10.49 -1.99
CA VAL A 399 30.76 -9.08 -2.40
C VAL A 399 29.95 -8.21 -1.46
N VAL A 400 30.61 -7.29 -0.77
CA VAL A 400 30.00 -6.35 0.16
C VAL A 400 29.92 -4.97 -0.49
N ILE A 401 28.72 -4.40 -0.52
CA ILE A 401 28.42 -3.10 -1.08
C ILE A 401 27.77 -2.28 0.03
N GLU A 402 28.36 -1.15 0.36
CA GLU A 402 27.79 -0.19 1.31
C GLU A 402 27.11 0.96 0.56
N VAL A 403 25.84 1.21 0.89
CA VAL A 403 25.07 2.30 0.32
C VAL A 403 24.52 3.15 1.46
N GLY A 404 24.84 4.44 1.49
CA GLY A 404 24.27 5.39 2.42
C GLY A 404 23.37 6.38 1.71
N LEU A 405 22.24 6.72 2.32
CA LEU A 405 21.20 7.59 1.75
C LEU A 405 20.80 8.67 2.75
N ALA A 406 20.59 9.91 2.29
CA ALA A 406 20.04 11.01 3.03
C ALA A 406 18.62 11.32 2.53
N PRO A 407 17.56 10.62 3.01
CA PRO A 407 16.20 10.78 2.49
C PRO A 407 15.59 12.12 2.92
N VAL A 408 14.73 12.69 2.07
CA VAL A 408 13.93 13.87 2.43
C VAL A 408 12.88 13.50 3.48
N LYS A 409 12.72 14.37 4.49
CA LYS A 409 11.70 14.22 5.54
C LYS A 409 10.58 15.24 5.30
N PRO A 410 9.32 14.90 5.62
CA PRO A 410 8.21 15.84 5.44
C PRO A 410 8.29 16.98 6.47
N ALA A 411 7.85 18.18 6.07
CA ALA A 411 7.56 19.26 7.00
C ALA A 411 6.22 18.95 7.71
N GLU A 412 6.27 18.42 8.92
CA GLU A 412 5.08 18.08 9.71
C GLU A 412 4.57 19.27 10.52
N PHE A 413 5.49 20.13 11.00
CA PHE A 413 5.16 21.31 11.77
C PHE A 413 5.68 22.57 11.10
N VAL A 414 4.76 23.52 10.86
CA VAL A 414 5.09 24.84 10.30
C VAL A 414 4.85 25.87 11.40
N ILE A 415 5.91 26.58 11.79
CA ILE A 415 5.88 27.55 12.89
C ILE A 415 6.07 28.94 12.33
N PHE A 416 5.07 29.80 12.46
CA PHE A 416 5.17 31.22 12.17
C PHE A 416 5.41 31.99 13.47
N ARG A 417 6.49 32.77 13.53
CA ARG A 417 6.77 33.69 14.64
C ARG A 417 6.33 35.06 14.20
N ILE A 418 5.26 35.58 14.79
CA ILE A 418 4.73 36.91 14.50
C ILE A 418 5.00 37.78 15.71
N SER A 419 5.72 38.88 15.52
CA SER A 419 5.96 39.90 16.55
C SER A 419 5.29 41.21 16.15
N GLN A 420 4.74 41.92 17.13
CA GLN A 420 4.26 43.28 16.94
C GLN A 420 5.43 44.24 17.20
N TYR A 421 5.62 45.22 16.31
CA TYR A 421 6.59 46.30 16.48
C TYR A 421 5.93 47.63 16.17
N GLU A 422 6.46 48.73 16.75
CA GLU A 422 5.97 50.07 16.47
C GLU A 422 6.48 50.55 15.13
N ALA A 423 5.61 51.20 14.33
CA ALA A 423 5.97 51.71 13.01
C ALA A 423 7.07 52.79 13.15
N GLY A 424 8.21 52.54 12.48
CA GLY A 424 9.37 53.44 12.48
C GLY A 424 10.61 52.92 13.20
N THR A 425 10.60 51.72 13.75
CA THR A 425 11.79 51.05 14.28
C THR A 425 12.36 50.10 13.21
N ASP A 426 13.63 50.27 12.87
CA ASP A 426 14.35 49.33 12.02
C ASP A 426 14.57 48.02 12.79
N VAL A 427 14.02 46.95 12.27
CA VAL A 427 14.22 45.61 12.84
C VAL A 427 15.43 44.99 12.18
N GLU A 428 16.56 44.96 12.86
CA GLU A 428 17.68 44.11 12.47
C GLU A 428 17.27 42.64 12.66
N ILE A 429 17.05 41.94 11.55
CA ILE A 429 16.87 40.48 11.54
C ILE A 429 18.25 39.89 11.74
N SER A 430 18.61 39.56 12.99
CA SER A 430 19.76 38.72 13.27
C SER A 430 19.47 37.32 12.75
N GLY A 431 20.02 36.98 11.59
CA GLY A 431 20.03 35.63 11.07
C GLY A 431 20.87 34.73 11.96
N GLY A 432 20.26 33.69 12.55
CA GLY A 432 20.90 32.59 13.23
C GLY A 432 20.76 31.32 12.41
#